data_570c501de6dc3f7eccef9c2d56777048
#
_entry.id   570c501de6dc3f7eccef9c2d56777048
#
_cell.length_a   1.000
_cell.length_b   1.000
_cell.length_c   1.000
_cell.angle_alpha   90.00
_cell.angle_beta   90.00
_cell.angle_gamma   90.00
#
_symmetry.space_group_name_H-M   'P 1'
#
loop_
_entity.id
_entity.type
_entity.pdbx_description
1 polymer ?
#
loop_
_entity_poly.entity_id
_entity_poly.type
_entity_poly.pdbx_seq_one_letter_code
_entity_poly.pdbx_strand_id
1 'polypeptide(L)'
;MTPLAKLDDFDEEGNATVRQVINIWIRLSLMLTRRRPEIAVSSLMKHVLPVIGDVPLNKITRLRLNRLFNILLAEGKISEAKRVFALCKQFFGWAETQGYLAHSPLSSMKRRDVGGRNTPPRERALTDAEIWVFWHGLDLWDISEQCRWALRLCLLTARRPDEVIRARKDEFNLRTGVWRQGTRNKSARDHSLPLTPLAIICINALFDASPKDSVWLVPSPKDAQKPLSRGAITQVIRRMLRAGRGLGIDAFTTRDLRRTARSKLSSLNVPNDVARKIMNHSLEGIDRVYDTHDYLPQMKQALEAFSDNIKGIIDAPDYFDLRHKYEGEFLELPEISLLYMER
;
A
#
# COMPACT_ATOMS: atom_id res chain seq x y z
N MET A 1 18.88 10.83 -24.49
CA MET A 1 17.74 11.69 -24.89
C MET A 1 17.46 11.42 -26.37
N THR A 2 16.48 10.59 -26.70
CA THR A 2 16.06 10.36 -28.09
C THR A 2 15.32 11.60 -28.56
N PRO A 3 15.58 12.09 -29.78
CA PRO A 3 14.96 13.32 -30.30
C PRO A 3 13.44 13.21 -30.25
N LEU A 4 12.77 14.33 -29.98
CA LEU A 4 11.35 14.53 -30.18
C LEU A 4 11.01 14.03 -31.59
N ALA A 5 10.41 12.86 -31.73
CA ALA A 5 9.73 12.49 -32.96
C ALA A 5 8.76 13.63 -33.23
N LYS A 6 8.88 14.22 -34.41
CA LYS A 6 8.10 15.37 -34.86
C LYS A 6 6.63 15.06 -34.66
N LEU A 7 5.85 16.03 -34.19
CA LEU A 7 4.38 15.96 -34.08
C LEU A 7 3.71 15.73 -35.46
N ASP A 8 4.52 15.68 -36.54
CA ASP A 8 4.13 15.67 -37.93
C ASP A 8 4.18 14.29 -38.60
N ASP A 9 4.39 13.20 -37.85
CA ASP A 9 4.35 11.81 -38.39
C ASP A 9 2.91 11.27 -38.55
N PHE A 10 1.96 12.16 -38.86
CA PHE A 10 0.66 11.76 -39.37
C PHE A 10 0.76 11.70 -40.88
N ASP A 11 0.30 10.61 -41.51
CA ASP A 11 0.03 10.64 -42.90
C ASP A 11 -1.08 11.68 -43.18
N GLU A 12 -1.08 12.28 -44.37
CA GLU A 12 -2.02 13.34 -44.77
C GLU A 12 -3.50 12.88 -44.66
N GLU A 13 -3.77 11.59 -44.43
CA GLU A 13 -5.10 10.98 -44.25
C GLU A 13 -5.50 10.80 -42.78
N GLY A 14 -4.68 11.21 -41.80
CA GLY A 14 -5.00 11.11 -40.37
C GLY A 14 -5.02 9.68 -39.80
N ASN A 15 -4.34 8.71 -40.41
CA ASN A 15 -4.32 7.31 -40.03
C ASN A 15 -3.25 6.97 -38.97
N ALA A 16 -3.11 7.76 -37.94
CA ALA A 16 -2.19 7.46 -36.87
C ALA A 16 -2.54 6.11 -36.17
N THR A 17 -1.50 5.30 -35.91
CA THR A 17 -1.68 4.06 -35.14
C THR A 17 -1.93 4.33 -33.67
N VAL A 18 -2.55 3.37 -32.97
CA VAL A 18 -2.72 3.44 -31.50
C VAL A 18 -1.39 3.69 -30.80
N ARG A 19 -0.30 3.05 -31.26
CA ARG A 19 1.05 3.22 -30.71
C ARG A 19 1.55 4.66 -30.79
N GLN A 20 1.40 5.28 -31.94
CA GLN A 20 1.83 6.68 -32.16
C GLN A 20 1.06 7.61 -31.22
N VAL A 21 -0.26 7.50 -31.18
CA VAL A 21 -1.10 8.37 -30.36
C VAL A 21 -0.93 8.09 -28.85
N ILE A 22 -0.73 6.84 -28.43
CA ILE A 22 -0.40 6.51 -27.02
C ILE A 22 0.92 7.16 -26.61
N ASN A 23 1.95 7.17 -27.48
CA ASN A 23 3.22 7.82 -27.18
C ASN A 23 3.07 9.33 -26.98
N ILE A 24 2.23 9.97 -27.78
CA ILE A 24 1.89 11.39 -27.60
C ILE A 24 1.16 11.60 -26.28
N TRP A 25 0.13 10.80 -25.99
CA TRP A 25 -0.62 10.86 -24.74
C TRP A 25 0.27 10.67 -23.50
N ILE A 26 1.22 9.71 -23.54
CA ILE A 26 2.18 9.49 -22.45
C ILE A 26 2.95 10.79 -22.18
N ARG A 27 3.48 11.44 -23.21
CA ARG A 27 4.29 12.66 -23.08
C ARG A 27 3.48 13.86 -22.62
N LEU A 28 2.35 14.14 -23.29
CA LEU A 28 1.58 15.36 -23.10
C LEU A 28 0.61 15.32 -21.93
N SER A 29 0.24 14.14 -21.44
CA SER A 29 -0.76 14.00 -20.39
C SER A 29 -0.33 13.08 -19.27
N LEU A 30 0.00 11.82 -19.57
CA LEU A 30 0.21 10.81 -18.53
C LEU A 30 1.41 11.10 -17.63
N MET A 31 2.52 11.56 -18.22
CA MET A 31 3.75 11.95 -17.49
C MET A 31 3.52 13.20 -16.62
N LEU A 32 2.67 14.11 -17.05
CA LEU A 32 2.42 15.37 -16.35
C LEU A 32 1.37 15.23 -15.23
N THR A 33 0.41 14.32 -15.39
CA THR A 33 -0.75 14.23 -14.49
C THR A 33 -0.62 13.14 -13.43
N ARG A 34 0.28 12.16 -13.63
CA ARG A 34 0.42 11.04 -12.71
C ARG A 34 1.70 11.13 -11.89
N ARG A 35 1.57 10.88 -10.61
CA ARG A 35 2.72 10.78 -9.68
C ARG A 35 3.64 9.60 -10.01
N ARG A 36 3.14 8.56 -10.70
CA ARG A 36 3.87 7.35 -11.10
C ARG A 36 3.40 6.90 -12.47
N PRO A 37 3.81 7.62 -13.49
CA PRO A 37 3.43 7.29 -14.86
C PRO A 37 3.99 5.95 -15.33
N GLU A 38 5.15 5.54 -14.81
CA GLU A 38 5.86 4.31 -15.16
C GLU A 38 4.99 3.04 -15.01
N ILE A 39 4.10 3.00 -14.02
CA ILE A 39 3.19 1.88 -13.79
C ILE A 39 2.15 1.78 -14.91
N ALA A 40 1.62 2.90 -15.33
CA ALA A 40 0.65 2.95 -16.42
C ALA A 40 1.32 2.65 -17.77
N VAL A 41 2.50 3.22 -18.01
CA VAL A 41 3.30 2.95 -19.20
C VAL A 41 3.63 1.46 -19.31
N SER A 42 4.14 0.85 -18.23
CA SER A 42 4.42 -0.59 -18.19
C SER A 42 3.19 -1.45 -18.51
N SER A 43 2.01 -1.06 -18.01
CA SER A 43 0.76 -1.77 -18.30
C SER A 43 0.33 -1.62 -19.76
N LEU A 44 0.48 -0.43 -20.35
CA LEU A 44 0.20 -0.20 -21.78
C LEU A 44 1.15 -1.00 -22.67
N MET A 45 2.45 -0.97 -22.38
CA MET A 45 3.47 -1.70 -23.14
C MET A 45 3.26 -3.20 -23.08
N LYS A 46 2.88 -3.73 -21.92
CA LYS A 46 2.72 -5.17 -21.70
C LYS A 46 1.42 -5.73 -22.26
N HIS A 47 0.31 -4.99 -22.17
CA HIS A 47 -1.02 -5.55 -22.40
C HIS A 47 -1.76 -4.91 -23.58
N VAL A 48 -1.51 -3.64 -23.88
CA VAL A 48 -2.28 -2.90 -24.88
C VAL A 48 -1.56 -2.90 -26.24
N LEU A 49 -0.32 -2.41 -26.26
CA LEU A 49 0.43 -2.25 -27.50
C LEU A 49 0.72 -3.55 -28.27
N PRO A 50 0.95 -4.71 -27.63
CA PRO A 50 1.12 -5.96 -28.37
C PRO A 50 -0.16 -6.42 -29.11
N VAL A 51 -1.34 -5.97 -28.69
CA VAL A 51 -2.62 -6.44 -29.23
C VAL A 51 -3.20 -5.43 -30.26
N ILE A 52 -3.09 -4.14 -29.98
CA ILE A 52 -3.72 -3.10 -30.79
C ILE A 52 -2.76 -1.99 -31.23
N GLY A 53 -1.49 -2.04 -30.86
CA GLY A 53 -0.55 -0.93 -31.06
C GLY A 53 -0.38 -0.49 -32.50
N ASP A 54 -0.34 -1.44 -33.44
CA ASP A 54 -0.09 -1.20 -34.84
C ASP A 54 -1.37 -1.05 -35.68
N VAL A 55 -2.52 -1.02 -35.00
CA VAL A 55 -3.82 -0.80 -35.64
C VAL A 55 -4.07 0.70 -35.79
N PRO A 56 -4.57 1.17 -36.92
CA PRO A 56 -5.03 2.56 -37.07
C PRO A 56 -6.07 2.90 -36.00
N LEU A 57 -5.91 4.06 -35.35
CA LEU A 57 -6.74 4.48 -34.21
C LEU A 57 -8.23 4.54 -34.57
N ASN A 58 -8.57 5.01 -35.76
CA ASN A 58 -9.92 5.10 -36.30
C ASN A 58 -10.56 3.71 -36.60
N LYS A 59 -9.76 2.63 -36.67
CA LYS A 59 -10.23 1.25 -36.87
C LYS A 59 -10.44 0.49 -35.55
N ILE A 60 -10.23 1.14 -34.41
CA ILE A 60 -10.43 0.50 -33.10
C ILE A 60 -11.91 0.47 -32.77
N THR A 61 -12.44 -0.73 -32.62
CA THR A 61 -13.83 -0.98 -32.23
C THR A 61 -13.91 -1.44 -30.77
N ARG A 62 -15.09 -1.25 -30.16
CA ARG A 62 -15.38 -1.80 -28.81
C ARG A 62 -15.17 -3.31 -28.74
N LEU A 63 -15.55 -4.05 -29.78
CA LEU A 63 -15.37 -5.50 -29.84
C LEU A 63 -13.88 -5.89 -29.74
N ARG A 64 -13.02 -5.15 -30.43
CA ARG A 64 -11.56 -5.39 -30.40
C ARG A 64 -10.98 -5.13 -29.00
N LEU A 65 -11.41 -4.09 -28.33
CA LEU A 65 -11.02 -3.80 -26.96
C LEU A 65 -11.54 -4.82 -25.95
N ASN A 66 -12.78 -5.30 -26.14
CA ASN A 66 -13.31 -6.37 -25.29
C ASN A 66 -12.49 -7.67 -25.41
N ARG A 67 -12.00 -8.01 -26.61
CA ARG A 67 -11.09 -9.16 -26.78
C ARG A 67 -9.81 -9.00 -25.95
N LEU A 68 -9.22 -7.81 -25.95
CA LEU A 68 -8.06 -7.49 -25.10
C LEU A 68 -8.36 -7.73 -23.62
N PHE A 69 -9.50 -7.24 -23.11
CA PHE A 69 -9.88 -7.45 -21.71
C PHE A 69 -10.18 -8.91 -21.40
N ASN A 70 -10.84 -9.62 -22.32
CA ASN A 70 -11.19 -11.03 -22.15
C ASN A 70 -9.97 -11.95 -22.09
N ILE A 71 -8.87 -11.64 -22.79
CA ILE A 71 -7.60 -12.36 -22.66
C ILE A 71 -7.14 -12.34 -21.19
N LEU A 72 -7.12 -11.15 -20.57
CA LEU A 72 -6.71 -11.00 -19.15
C LEU A 72 -7.69 -11.66 -18.19
N LEU A 73 -8.99 -11.66 -18.51
CA LEU A 73 -10.01 -12.33 -17.71
C LEU A 73 -9.88 -13.85 -17.78
N ALA A 74 -9.63 -14.42 -18.97
CA ALA A 74 -9.39 -15.85 -19.17
C ALA A 74 -8.14 -16.35 -18.42
N GLU A 75 -7.13 -15.48 -18.26
CA GLU A 75 -5.94 -15.73 -17.44
C GLU A 75 -6.19 -15.56 -15.92
N GLY A 76 -7.41 -15.31 -15.47
CA GLY A 76 -7.76 -15.04 -14.07
C GLY A 76 -7.27 -13.68 -13.54
N LYS A 77 -6.75 -12.78 -14.39
CA LYS A 77 -6.18 -11.48 -14.03
C LYS A 77 -7.22 -10.37 -13.97
N ILE A 78 -8.30 -10.57 -13.21
CA ILE A 78 -9.47 -9.65 -13.16
C ILE A 78 -9.07 -8.22 -12.79
N SER A 79 -8.22 -8.05 -11.75
CA SER A 79 -7.77 -6.72 -11.30
C SER A 79 -6.95 -6.00 -12.37
N GLU A 80 -6.15 -6.74 -13.14
CA GLU A 80 -5.36 -6.22 -14.23
C GLU A 80 -6.24 -5.83 -15.42
N ALA A 81 -7.20 -6.66 -15.79
CA ALA A 81 -8.18 -6.35 -16.83
C ALA A 81 -8.91 -5.03 -16.53
N LYS A 82 -9.36 -4.84 -15.27
CA LYS A 82 -10.01 -3.61 -14.82
C LYS A 82 -9.07 -2.40 -14.84
N ARG A 83 -7.78 -2.60 -14.58
CA ARG A 83 -6.76 -1.55 -14.65
C ARG A 83 -6.49 -1.14 -16.08
N VAL A 84 -6.31 -2.12 -16.98
CA VAL A 84 -6.10 -1.89 -18.41
C VAL A 84 -7.31 -1.21 -19.03
N PHE A 85 -8.53 -1.65 -18.70
CA PHE A 85 -9.75 -0.97 -19.11
C PHE A 85 -9.77 0.51 -18.70
N ALA A 86 -9.43 0.81 -17.45
CA ALA A 86 -9.43 2.19 -16.96
C ALA A 86 -8.39 3.05 -17.71
N LEU A 87 -7.22 2.48 -18.03
CA LEU A 87 -6.20 3.15 -18.84
C LEU A 87 -6.67 3.39 -20.27
N CYS A 88 -7.22 2.36 -20.92
CA CYS A 88 -7.79 2.49 -22.25
C CYS A 88 -8.92 3.54 -22.29
N LYS A 89 -9.84 3.51 -21.32
CA LYS A 89 -10.92 4.49 -21.24
C LYS A 89 -10.39 5.92 -21.11
N GLN A 90 -9.34 6.12 -20.29
CA GLN A 90 -8.71 7.43 -20.15
C GLN A 90 -8.00 7.86 -21.46
N PHE A 91 -7.27 6.95 -22.10
CA PHE A 91 -6.60 7.21 -23.37
C PHE A 91 -7.56 7.57 -24.50
N PHE A 92 -8.58 6.73 -24.73
CA PHE A 92 -9.55 6.97 -25.81
C PHE A 92 -10.42 8.20 -25.55
N GLY A 93 -10.74 8.52 -24.28
CA GLY A 93 -11.41 9.77 -23.92
C GLY A 93 -10.52 10.99 -24.18
N TRP A 94 -9.22 10.91 -23.88
CA TRP A 94 -8.26 11.95 -24.20
C TRP A 94 -8.11 12.12 -25.74
N ALA A 95 -8.02 11.01 -26.46
CA ALA A 95 -7.91 11.05 -27.93
C ALA A 95 -9.14 11.69 -28.59
N GLU A 96 -10.35 11.44 -28.09
CA GLU A 96 -11.58 12.12 -28.49
C GLU A 96 -11.50 13.62 -28.19
N THR A 97 -11.10 14.01 -26.98
CA THR A 97 -10.97 15.42 -26.58
C THR A 97 -9.94 16.18 -27.41
N GLN A 98 -8.87 15.50 -27.84
CA GLN A 98 -7.82 16.10 -28.69
C GLN A 98 -8.12 16.04 -30.20
N GLY A 99 -9.27 15.49 -30.59
CA GLY A 99 -9.69 15.42 -32.02
C GLY A 99 -9.08 14.25 -32.80
N TYR A 100 -8.32 13.34 -32.17
CA TYR A 100 -7.81 12.13 -32.84
C TYR A 100 -8.92 11.11 -33.15
N LEU A 101 -10.05 11.20 -32.47
CA LEU A 101 -11.24 10.37 -32.67
C LEU A 101 -12.49 11.23 -32.61
N ALA A 102 -13.48 10.92 -33.44
CA ALA A 102 -14.80 11.54 -33.32
C ALA A 102 -15.52 11.09 -32.03
N HIS A 103 -15.38 9.80 -31.68
CA HIS A 103 -16.01 9.24 -30.46
C HIS A 103 -15.14 8.13 -29.87
N SER A 104 -15.03 8.13 -28.54
CA SER A 104 -14.34 7.06 -27.79
C SER A 104 -15.14 5.75 -27.89
N PRO A 105 -14.51 4.63 -28.31
CA PRO A 105 -15.19 3.33 -28.36
C PRO A 105 -15.59 2.79 -26.98
N LEU A 106 -15.06 3.37 -25.90
CA LEU A 106 -15.34 2.98 -24.51
C LEU A 106 -16.21 3.99 -23.75
N SER A 107 -16.79 4.99 -24.42
CA SER A 107 -17.59 6.07 -23.78
C SER A 107 -18.69 5.50 -22.86
N SER A 108 -19.51 4.55 -23.36
CA SER A 108 -20.64 3.97 -22.63
C SER A 108 -20.26 2.84 -21.68
N MET A 109 -19.05 2.27 -21.78
CA MET A 109 -18.63 1.16 -20.92
C MET A 109 -18.29 1.62 -19.52
N LYS A 110 -18.65 0.79 -18.54
CA LYS A 110 -18.33 1.00 -17.11
C LYS A 110 -17.35 -0.07 -16.63
N ARG A 111 -16.62 0.23 -15.55
CA ARG A 111 -15.64 -0.71 -15.00
C ARG A 111 -16.23 -2.08 -14.61
N ARG A 112 -17.50 -2.11 -14.22
CA ARG A 112 -18.23 -3.36 -13.89
C ARG A 112 -18.47 -4.27 -15.10
N ASP A 113 -18.42 -3.71 -16.31
CA ASP A 113 -18.63 -4.47 -17.56
C ASP A 113 -17.39 -5.30 -17.92
N VAL A 114 -16.26 -5.06 -17.22
CA VAL A 114 -15.03 -5.83 -17.34
C VAL A 114 -14.80 -6.62 -16.06
N GLY A 115 -15.01 -7.95 -16.11
CA GLY A 115 -14.80 -8.86 -14.98
C GLY A 115 -15.79 -8.70 -13.82
N GLY A 116 -17.01 -8.17 -14.08
CA GLY A 116 -18.12 -8.15 -13.13
C GLY A 116 -17.94 -7.16 -11.97
N ARG A 117 -18.69 -7.38 -10.88
CA ARG A 117 -18.64 -6.54 -9.69
C ARG A 117 -17.23 -6.49 -9.07
N ASN A 118 -16.93 -5.42 -8.38
CA ASN A 118 -15.68 -5.36 -7.61
C ASN A 118 -15.72 -6.39 -6.48
N THR A 119 -14.58 -7.04 -6.22
CA THR A 119 -14.41 -7.84 -5.01
C THR A 119 -14.74 -6.97 -3.80
N PRO A 120 -15.57 -7.44 -2.85
CA PRO A 120 -15.82 -6.70 -1.62
C PRO A 120 -14.51 -6.29 -0.96
N PRO A 121 -14.47 -5.15 -0.26
CA PRO A 121 -13.33 -4.79 0.55
C PRO A 121 -13.03 -5.92 1.54
N ARG A 122 -11.77 -6.25 1.72
CA ARG A 122 -11.36 -7.20 2.74
C ARG A 122 -11.57 -6.57 4.12
N GLU A 123 -12.25 -7.27 5.02
CA GLU A 123 -12.59 -6.79 6.37
C GLU A 123 -11.68 -7.36 7.46
N ARG A 124 -10.60 -8.01 7.08
CA ARG A 124 -9.67 -8.70 7.99
C ARG A 124 -8.99 -7.72 8.96
N ALA A 125 -9.18 -7.96 10.26
CA ALA A 125 -8.40 -7.42 11.37
C ALA A 125 -7.88 -8.59 12.21
N LEU A 126 -6.72 -8.47 12.83
CA LEU A 126 -6.16 -9.48 13.72
C LEU A 126 -6.93 -9.47 15.05
N THR A 127 -7.21 -10.64 15.58
CA THR A 127 -7.69 -10.82 16.95
C THR A 127 -6.57 -10.56 17.95
N ASP A 128 -6.89 -10.50 19.26
CA ASP A 128 -5.89 -10.29 20.30
C ASP A 128 -4.87 -11.43 20.34
N ALA A 129 -5.33 -12.65 20.21
CA ALA A 129 -4.48 -13.83 20.07
C ALA A 129 -3.54 -13.73 18.87
N GLU A 130 -4.06 -13.32 17.71
CA GLU A 130 -3.25 -13.16 16.52
C GLU A 130 -2.28 -11.97 16.62
N ILE A 131 -2.62 -10.92 17.37
CA ILE A 131 -1.68 -9.82 17.68
C ILE A 131 -0.53 -10.34 18.52
N TRP A 132 -0.82 -11.15 19.54
CA TRP A 132 0.18 -11.76 20.38
C TRP A 132 1.12 -12.67 19.58
N VAL A 133 0.56 -13.60 18.81
CA VAL A 133 1.32 -14.50 17.92
C VAL A 133 2.12 -13.72 16.86
N PHE A 134 1.53 -12.69 16.27
CA PHE A 134 2.24 -11.82 15.33
C PHE A 134 3.43 -11.15 16.00
N TRP A 135 3.25 -10.58 17.19
CA TRP A 135 4.28 -9.80 17.86
C TRP A 135 5.49 -10.66 18.22
N HIS A 136 5.25 -11.79 18.87
CA HIS A 136 6.32 -12.71 19.31
C HIS A 136 6.85 -13.56 18.16
N GLY A 137 5.99 -13.99 17.26
CA GLY A 137 6.38 -14.77 16.09
C GLY A 137 7.34 -14.06 15.15
N LEU A 138 7.31 -12.73 15.11
CA LEU A 138 8.29 -11.95 14.32
C LEU A 138 9.73 -12.22 14.72
N ASP A 139 10.02 -12.57 15.98
CA ASP A 139 11.37 -12.88 16.44
C ASP A 139 11.82 -14.28 16.02
N LEU A 140 10.87 -15.17 15.76
CA LEU A 140 11.11 -16.54 15.30
C LEU A 140 11.22 -16.64 13.76
N TRP A 141 10.74 -15.65 13.06
CA TRP A 141 10.77 -15.67 11.60
C TRP A 141 12.18 -15.34 11.08
N ASP A 142 12.61 -16.07 10.05
CA ASP A 142 13.83 -15.77 9.30
C ASP A 142 13.65 -14.54 8.43
N ILE A 143 13.68 -13.38 9.06
CA ILE A 143 13.54 -12.05 8.45
C ILE A 143 14.53 -11.09 9.09
N SER A 144 14.90 -10.04 8.37
CA SER A 144 15.80 -9.02 8.91
C SER A 144 15.18 -8.30 10.09
N GLU A 145 16.01 -7.92 11.05
CA GLU A 145 15.61 -7.13 12.21
C GLU A 145 14.84 -5.87 11.83
N GLN A 146 15.30 -5.18 10.80
CA GLN A 146 14.61 -4.01 10.25
C GLN A 146 13.16 -4.33 9.82
N CYS A 147 12.93 -5.50 9.20
CA CYS A 147 11.57 -5.91 8.82
C CYS A 147 10.69 -6.20 10.04
N ARG A 148 11.25 -6.83 11.09
CA ARG A 148 10.53 -7.10 12.36
C ARG A 148 10.04 -5.81 12.98
N TRP A 149 10.95 -4.87 13.24
CA TRP A 149 10.60 -3.60 13.87
C TRP A 149 9.71 -2.72 13.01
N ALA A 150 9.91 -2.72 11.69
CA ALA A 150 9.04 -1.98 10.78
C ALA A 150 7.60 -2.53 10.78
N LEU A 151 7.40 -3.85 10.90
CA LEU A 151 6.08 -4.47 10.99
C LEU A 151 5.39 -4.12 12.32
N ARG A 152 6.12 -4.17 13.45
CA ARG A 152 5.61 -3.72 14.76
C ARG A 152 5.23 -2.23 14.72
N LEU A 153 6.07 -1.39 14.14
CA LEU A 153 5.80 0.03 14.01
C LEU A 153 4.57 0.31 13.10
N CYS A 154 4.35 -0.49 12.06
CA CYS A 154 3.13 -0.39 11.23
C CYS A 154 1.85 -0.63 12.04
N LEU A 155 1.86 -1.60 12.96
CA LEU A 155 0.74 -1.87 13.87
C LEU A 155 0.53 -0.69 14.83
N LEU A 156 1.58 -0.30 15.57
CA LEU A 156 1.49 0.70 16.63
C LEU A 156 1.13 2.11 16.15
N THR A 157 1.53 2.46 14.95
CA THR A 157 1.30 3.80 14.39
C THR A 157 0.09 3.87 13.47
N ALA A 158 -0.56 2.75 13.17
CA ALA A 158 -1.62 2.66 12.16
C ALA A 158 -1.21 3.25 10.80
N ARG A 159 0.08 3.41 10.50
CA ARG A 159 0.59 3.98 9.26
C ARG A 159 0.53 3.00 8.11
N ARG A 160 0.53 3.55 6.88
CA ARG A 160 0.69 2.71 5.70
C ARG A 160 2.12 2.14 5.69
N PRO A 161 2.30 0.87 5.29
CA PRO A 161 3.65 0.26 5.24
C PRO A 161 4.65 1.11 4.45
N ASP A 162 4.20 1.73 3.36
CA ASP A 162 5.03 2.61 2.54
C ASP A 162 5.46 3.90 3.27
N GLU A 163 4.66 4.37 4.21
CA GLU A 163 5.00 5.54 5.03
C GLU A 163 6.10 5.18 6.04
N VAL A 164 6.03 3.99 6.64
CA VAL A 164 7.05 3.48 7.58
C VAL A 164 8.38 3.17 6.88
N ILE A 165 8.36 2.37 5.81
CA ILE A 165 9.61 1.98 5.12
C ILE A 165 10.31 3.14 4.41
N ARG A 166 9.61 4.22 4.12
CA ARG A 166 10.16 5.43 3.50
C ARG A 166 10.28 6.60 4.47
N ALA A 167 10.14 6.33 5.77
CA ALA A 167 10.40 7.33 6.78
C ALA A 167 11.90 7.68 6.81
N ARG A 168 12.21 8.94 7.03
CA ARG A 168 13.57 9.41 7.22
C ARG A 168 13.85 9.54 8.71
N LYS A 169 15.10 9.30 9.11
CA LYS A 169 15.52 9.43 10.50
C LYS A 169 15.28 10.84 11.06
N ASP A 170 15.45 11.89 10.24
CA ASP A 170 15.25 13.30 10.60
C ASP A 170 13.77 13.69 10.80
N GLU A 171 12.81 12.83 10.47
CA GLU A 171 11.38 13.05 10.73
C GLU A 171 10.98 12.78 12.18
N PHE A 172 11.82 12.12 12.96
CA PHE A 172 11.52 11.69 14.32
C PHE A 172 12.18 12.60 15.36
N ASN A 173 11.37 13.33 16.10
CA ASN A 173 11.83 14.04 17.30
C ASN A 173 11.48 13.18 18.53
N LEU A 174 12.42 12.34 18.97
CA LEU A 174 12.20 11.44 20.10
C LEU A 174 12.10 12.17 21.43
N ARG A 175 12.68 13.37 21.56
CA ARG A 175 12.59 14.18 22.77
C ARG A 175 11.18 14.72 22.99
N THR A 176 10.51 15.14 21.91
CA THR A 176 9.11 15.62 21.98
C THR A 176 8.10 14.51 21.73
N GLY A 177 8.53 13.32 21.37
CA GLY A 177 7.65 12.19 21.03
C GLY A 177 6.79 12.46 19.82
N VAL A 178 7.33 13.03 18.74
CA VAL A 178 6.56 13.36 17.54
C VAL A 178 7.27 12.90 16.27
N TRP A 179 6.55 12.19 15.41
CA TRP A 179 6.93 11.90 14.04
C TRP A 179 6.33 12.92 13.10
N ARG A 180 7.14 13.77 12.48
CA ARG A 180 6.72 14.75 11.48
C ARG A 180 6.97 14.23 10.08
N GLN A 181 5.89 13.84 9.43
CA GLN A 181 5.91 13.37 8.05
C GLN A 181 5.52 14.51 7.12
N GLY A 182 6.48 15.05 6.37
CA GLY A 182 6.23 16.09 5.37
C GLY A 182 5.34 15.63 4.22
N THR A 183 5.30 16.38 3.14
CA THR A 183 4.41 16.17 1.97
C THR A 183 4.65 14.86 1.20
N ARG A 184 5.64 14.06 1.57
CA ARG A 184 5.97 12.76 0.94
C ARG A 184 4.91 11.68 1.11
N ASN A 185 3.97 11.85 2.02
CA ASN A 185 2.88 10.90 2.25
C ASN A 185 1.85 10.91 1.10
N LYS A 186 0.90 9.96 1.12
CA LYS A 186 -0.11 9.83 0.06
C LYS A 186 -1.02 11.07 -0.04
N SER A 187 -1.27 11.74 1.07
CA SER A 187 -2.13 12.95 1.12
C SER A 187 -1.42 14.22 0.63
N ALA A 188 -0.08 14.16 0.42
CA ALA A 188 0.77 15.29 0.05
C ALA A 188 0.61 16.49 1.00
N ARG A 189 0.44 16.24 2.32
CA ARG A 189 0.29 17.23 3.36
C ARG A 189 1.20 16.91 4.53
N ASP A 190 1.64 17.93 5.22
CA ASP A 190 2.34 17.75 6.48
C ASP A 190 1.42 17.04 7.48
N HIS A 191 2.00 16.10 8.19
CA HIS A 191 1.29 15.34 9.18
C HIS A 191 2.21 15.00 10.34
N SER A 192 1.79 15.41 11.53
CA SER A 192 2.45 15.06 12.79
C SER A 192 1.70 13.92 13.47
N LEU A 193 2.44 12.93 13.98
CA LEU A 193 1.91 11.81 14.74
C LEU A 193 2.61 11.76 16.09
N PRO A 194 1.87 11.81 17.21
CA PRO A 194 2.43 11.52 18.52
C PRO A 194 2.95 10.08 18.58
N LEU A 195 4.10 9.90 19.24
CA LEU A 195 4.74 8.60 19.43
C LEU A 195 4.53 8.12 20.86
N THR A 196 4.13 6.88 21.02
CA THR A 196 4.03 6.22 22.32
C THR A 196 5.38 5.63 22.73
N PRO A 197 5.60 5.33 24.02
CA PRO A 197 6.84 4.70 24.48
C PRO A 197 7.16 3.41 23.70
N LEU A 198 6.17 2.55 23.44
CA LEU A 198 6.35 1.31 22.71
C LEU A 198 6.73 1.57 21.22
N ALA A 199 6.19 2.60 20.60
CA ALA A 199 6.59 3.02 19.26
C ALA A 199 8.02 3.58 19.23
N ILE A 200 8.42 4.32 20.26
CA ILE A 200 9.79 4.84 20.40
C ILE A 200 10.81 3.70 20.55
N ILE A 201 10.48 2.64 21.29
CA ILE A 201 11.32 1.42 21.36
C ILE A 201 11.53 0.84 19.97
N CYS A 202 10.48 0.68 19.17
CA CYS A 202 10.60 0.18 17.80
C CYS A 202 11.45 1.10 16.90
N ILE A 203 11.35 2.42 17.07
CA ILE A 203 12.11 3.40 16.29
C ILE A 203 13.59 3.37 16.67
N ASN A 204 13.91 3.29 17.97
CA ASN A 204 15.29 3.16 18.43
C ASN A 204 15.94 1.89 17.87
N ALA A 205 15.26 0.75 17.97
CA ALA A 205 15.75 -0.50 17.40
C ALA A 205 15.96 -0.41 15.87
N LEU A 206 15.11 0.34 15.16
CA LEU A 206 15.31 0.61 13.73
C LEU A 206 16.51 1.54 13.48
N PHE A 207 16.77 2.51 14.34
CA PHE A 207 17.97 3.35 14.25
C PHE A 207 19.24 2.53 14.45
N ASP A 208 19.23 1.64 15.44
CA ASP A 208 20.37 0.77 15.76
C ASP A 208 20.62 -0.27 14.63
N ALA A 209 19.57 -0.85 14.08
CA ALA A 209 19.65 -1.80 12.97
C ALA A 209 20.00 -1.17 11.61
N SER A 210 20.01 0.16 11.53
CA SER A 210 20.25 0.89 10.27
C SER A 210 21.64 1.49 10.22
N PRO A 211 22.37 1.44 9.07
CA PRO A 211 23.65 2.11 8.91
C PRO A 211 23.57 3.59 9.31
N LYS A 212 24.61 4.08 10.00
CA LYS A 212 24.63 5.46 10.52
C LYS A 212 24.55 6.53 9.43
N ASP A 213 25.13 6.26 8.28
CA ASP A 213 25.14 7.12 7.10
C ASP A 213 23.83 7.08 6.28
N SER A 214 22.94 6.15 6.58
CA SER A 214 21.63 6.09 5.92
C SER A 214 20.68 7.15 6.49
N VAL A 215 20.07 7.94 5.61
CA VAL A 215 18.99 8.87 5.98
C VAL A 215 17.64 8.17 6.22
N TRP A 216 17.52 6.90 5.79
CA TRP A 216 16.28 6.14 5.88
C TRP A 216 16.16 5.38 7.18
N LEU A 217 14.97 5.37 7.77
CA LEU A 217 14.67 4.55 8.94
C LEU A 217 14.79 3.05 8.62
N VAL A 218 14.33 2.65 7.43
CA VAL A 218 14.37 1.27 6.93
C VAL A 218 15.08 1.25 5.58
N PRO A 219 16.41 1.26 5.56
CA PRO A 219 17.19 1.26 4.31
C PRO A 219 17.10 -0.09 3.57
N SER A 220 17.39 -0.05 2.29
CA SER A 220 17.53 -1.25 1.48
C SER A 220 18.82 -1.99 1.83
N PRO A 221 18.81 -3.33 1.98
CA PRO A 221 20.04 -4.10 2.22
C PRO A 221 21.00 -4.07 1.04
N LYS A 222 20.54 -3.69 -0.16
CA LYS A 222 21.37 -3.58 -1.36
C LYS A 222 22.02 -2.22 -1.55
N ASP A 223 21.42 -1.17 -0.98
CA ASP A 223 21.86 0.22 -1.14
C ASP A 223 21.26 1.04 0.01
N ALA A 224 22.09 1.34 1.01
CA ALA A 224 21.67 2.07 2.22
C ALA A 224 21.20 3.51 1.91
N GLN A 225 21.53 4.04 0.74
CA GLN A 225 21.05 5.36 0.29
C GLN A 225 19.64 5.32 -0.31
N LYS A 226 19.03 4.14 -0.39
CA LYS A 226 17.65 3.94 -0.82
C LYS A 226 16.82 3.31 0.29
N PRO A 227 15.52 3.65 0.39
CA PRO A 227 14.63 2.97 1.33
C PRO A 227 14.36 1.54 0.87
N LEU A 228 13.96 0.69 1.80
CA LEU A 228 13.47 -0.65 1.50
C LEU A 228 12.39 -0.61 0.40
N SER A 229 12.34 -1.62 -0.46
CA SER A 229 11.36 -1.66 -1.54
C SER A 229 9.92 -1.77 -1.00
N ARG A 230 8.97 -1.15 -1.69
CA ARG A 230 7.55 -1.15 -1.27
C ARG A 230 6.94 -2.54 -1.11
N GLY A 231 7.42 -3.50 -1.87
CA GLY A 231 6.94 -4.88 -1.83
C GLY A 231 7.57 -5.71 -0.72
N ALA A 232 8.73 -5.31 -0.19
CA ALA A 232 9.55 -6.17 0.66
C ALA A 232 8.79 -6.68 1.89
N ILE A 233 8.24 -5.79 2.73
CA ILE A 233 7.49 -6.19 3.92
C ILE A 233 6.26 -7.05 3.57
N THR A 234 5.57 -6.74 2.48
CA THR A 234 4.43 -7.55 2.02
C THR A 234 4.89 -8.93 1.55
N GLN A 235 6.04 -9.01 0.88
CA GLN A 235 6.60 -10.31 0.46
C GLN A 235 7.10 -11.14 1.65
N VAL A 236 7.62 -10.50 2.69
CA VAL A 236 7.97 -11.16 3.94
C VAL A 236 6.76 -11.90 4.51
N ILE A 237 5.64 -11.21 4.77
CA ILE A 237 4.42 -11.83 5.28
C ILE A 237 3.94 -12.95 4.36
N ARG A 238 3.89 -12.72 3.05
CA ARG A 238 3.46 -13.74 2.08
C ARG A 238 4.33 -14.99 2.11
N ARG A 239 5.66 -14.82 2.24
CA ARG A 239 6.61 -15.93 2.32
C ARG A 239 6.39 -16.74 3.59
N MET A 240 6.23 -16.07 4.72
CA MET A 240 6.00 -16.73 6.02
C MET A 240 4.70 -17.52 6.03
N LEU A 241 3.60 -16.93 5.56
CA LEU A 241 2.30 -17.61 5.46
C LEU A 241 2.33 -18.81 4.51
N ARG A 242 3.01 -18.70 3.35
CA ARG A 242 3.14 -19.81 2.39
C ARG A 242 4.01 -20.95 2.89
N ALA A 243 4.99 -20.66 3.72
CA ALA A 243 5.91 -21.68 4.27
C ALA A 243 5.30 -22.45 5.47
N GLY A 244 4.00 -22.27 5.75
CA GLY A 244 3.37 -22.86 6.94
C GLY A 244 3.90 -22.27 8.26
N ARG A 245 4.70 -21.21 8.18
CA ARG A 245 5.32 -20.57 9.36
C ARG A 245 4.49 -19.42 9.91
N GLY A 246 3.22 -19.33 9.54
CA GLY A 246 2.28 -18.30 9.98
C GLY A 246 1.83 -18.44 11.43
N LEU A 247 2.32 -19.44 12.15
CA LEU A 247 2.03 -19.66 13.57
C LEU A 247 0.52 -19.68 13.89
N GLY A 248 -0.29 -20.23 12.98
CA GLY A 248 -1.75 -20.28 13.14
C GLY A 248 -2.50 -18.98 12.85
N ILE A 249 -1.83 -17.91 12.44
CA ILE A 249 -2.51 -16.69 12.03
C ILE A 249 -3.13 -16.90 10.64
N ASP A 250 -4.41 -16.61 10.52
CA ASP A 250 -5.10 -16.57 9.24
C ASP A 250 -4.42 -15.58 8.27
N ALA A 251 -4.50 -15.90 6.97
CA ALA A 251 -3.85 -15.09 5.94
C ALA A 251 -4.19 -13.60 6.09
N PHE A 252 -3.15 -12.78 6.26
CA PHE A 252 -3.25 -11.34 6.40
C PHE A 252 -2.21 -10.61 5.54
N THR A 253 -2.32 -9.31 5.47
CA THR A 253 -1.39 -8.42 4.75
C THR A 253 -0.96 -7.27 5.66
N THR A 254 0.10 -6.57 5.27
CA THR A 254 0.53 -5.35 6.00
C THR A 254 -0.57 -4.28 6.12
N ARG A 255 -1.56 -4.27 5.23
CA ARG A 255 -2.72 -3.36 5.33
C ARG A 255 -3.68 -3.79 6.44
N ASP A 256 -3.73 -5.07 6.74
CA ASP A 256 -4.61 -5.60 7.79
C ASP A 256 -4.09 -5.22 9.17
N LEU A 257 -2.77 -5.01 9.37
CA LEU A 257 -2.23 -4.39 10.60
C LEU A 257 -2.83 -3.01 10.85
N ARG A 258 -2.94 -2.19 9.80
CA ARG A 258 -3.57 -0.87 9.92
C ARG A 258 -5.09 -0.97 10.14
N ARG A 259 -5.77 -1.99 9.59
CA ARG A 259 -7.19 -2.25 9.88
C ARG A 259 -7.36 -2.70 11.33
N THR A 260 -6.46 -3.56 11.83
CA THR A 260 -6.40 -3.97 13.23
C THR A 260 -6.29 -2.76 14.14
N ALA A 261 -5.32 -1.89 13.90
CA ALA A 261 -5.18 -0.65 14.67
C ALA A 261 -6.46 0.21 14.60
N ARG A 262 -7.09 0.35 13.43
CA ARG A 262 -8.35 1.11 13.30
C ARG A 262 -9.49 0.47 14.08
N SER A 263 -9.62 -0.86 14.04
CA SER A 263 -10.62 -1.61 14.79
C SER A 263 -10.43 -1.44 16.30
N LYS A 264 -9.19 -1.56 16.76
CA LYS A 264 -8.82 -1.36 18.17
C LYS A 264 -9.08 0.07 18.65
N LEU A 265 -8.73 1.09 17.87
CA LEU A 265 -9.09 2.48 18.20
C LEU A 265 -10.61 2.65 18.34
N SER A 266 -11.41 1.97 17.52
CA SER A 266 -12.87 2.00 17.65
C SER A 266 -13.36 1.29 18.91
N SER A 267 -12.81 0.11 19.27
CA SER A 267 -13.18 -0.61 20.48
C SER A 267 -12.79 0.13 21.75
N LEU A 268 -11.81 1.01 21.68
CA LEU A 268 -11.39 1.92 22.76
C LEU A 268 -12.20 3.24 22.76
N ASN A 269 -13.30 3.31 22.03
CA ASN A 269 -14.18 4.49 21.94
C ASN A 269 -13.47 5.77 21.43
N VAL A 270 -12.38 5.64 20.67
CA VAL A 270 -11.70 6.79 20.08
C VAL A 270 -12.61 7.46 19.05
N PRO A 271 -12.86 8.79 19.15
CA PRO A 271 -13.68 9.51 18.19
C PRO A 271 -13.21 9.31 16.74
N ASN A 272 -14.16 9.20 15.81
CA ASN A 272 -13.85 8.87 14.42
C ASN A 272 -12.89 9.88 13.77
N ASP A 273 -13.03 11.16 14.10
CA ASP A 273 -12.18 12.23 13.54
C ASP A 273 -10.74 12.10 14.04
N VAL A 274 -10.54 11.82 15.35
CA VAL A 274 -9.23 11.53 15.92
C VAL A 274 -8.60 10.32 15.25
N ALA A 275 -9.33 9.21 15.11
CA ALA A 275 -8.84 8.01 14.43
C ALA A 275 -8.51 8.28 12.94
N ARG A 276 -9.29 9.09 12.24
CA ARG A 276 -9.01 9.51 10.85
C ARG A 276 -7.73 10.35 10.79
N LYS A 277 -7.51 11.27 11.72
CA LYS A 277 -6.28 12.07 11.81
C LYS A 277 -5.06 11.17 12.11
N ILE A 278 -5.14 10.25 13.09
CA ILE A 278 -4.08 9.26 13.35
C ILE A 278 -3.72 8.52 12.06
N MET A 279 -4.69 8.09 11.28
CA MET A 279 -4.47 7.35 10.04
C MET A 279 -4.04 8.25 8.85
N ASN A 280 -3.93 9.55 9.00
CA ASN A 280 -3.69 10.47 7.89
C ASN A 280 -4.68 10.25 6.72
N HIS A 281 -5.98 10.15 7.06
CA HIS A 281 -7.04 10.20 6.06
C HIS A 281 -7.38 11.64 5.76
N SER A 282 -7.49 11.97 4.47
CA SER A 282 -8.01 13.29 4.07
C SER A 282 -9.46 13.40 4.51
N LEU A 283 -9.81 14.53 5.09
CA LEU A 283 -11.21 14.92 5.21
C LEU A 283 -11.80 15.10 3.81
N GLU A 284 -13.04 14.72 3.61
CA GLU A 284 -13.76 14.84 2.34
C GLU A 284 -14.78 15.97 2.44
N GLY A 285 -15.07 16.61 1.31
CA GLY A 285 -16.09 17.65 1.23
C GLY A 285 -15.73 18.92 1.99
N ILE A 286 -16.73 19.51 2.59
CA ILE A 286 -16.71 20.82 3.26
C ILE A 286 -15.85 20.81 4.54
N ASP A 287 -15.84 19.69 5.28
CA ASP A 287 -15.05 19.53 6.52
C ASP A 287 -13.57 19.77 6.29
N ARG A 288 -13.09 19.51 5.07
CA ARG A 288 -11.69 19.75 4.69
C ARG A 288 -11.27 21.22 4.80
N VAL A 289 -12.21 22.13 4.61
CA VAL A 289 -11.96 23.57 4.57
C VAL A 289 -12.08 24.17 5.96
N TYR A 290 -13.00 23.67 6.77
CA TYR A 290 -13.37 24.27 8.06
C TYR A 290 -12.65 23.64 9.26
N ASP A 291 -12.29 22.35 9.21
CA ASP A 291 -11.58 21.69 10.31
C ASP A 291 -10.07 21.90 10.18
N THR A 292 -9.57 22.97 10.78
CA THR A 292 -8.14 23.33 10.86
C THR A 292 -7.49 22.89 12.17
N HIS A 293 -8.24 22.25 13.08
CA HIS A 293 -7.72 21.78 14.36
C HIS A 293 -6.62 20.70 14.15
N ASP A 294 -5.53 20.78 14.93
CA ASP A 294 -4.39 19.89 14.76
C ASP A 294 -4.57 18.48 15.40
N TYR A 295 -5.48 18.37 16.39
CA TYR A 295 -5.81 17.14 17.11
C TYR A 295 -4.64 16.44 17.81
N LEU A 296 -3.46 17.04 17.93
CA LEU A 296 -2.28 16.39 18.52
C LEU A 296 -2.51 15.86 19.93
N PRO A 297 -3.13 16.62 20.89
CA PRO A 297 -3.40 16.11 22.23
C PRO A 297 -4.35 14.91 22.22
N GLN A 298 -5.44 14.98 21.42
CA GLN A 298 -6.41 13.90 21.31
C GLN A 298 -5.83 12.66 20.65
N MET A 299 -4.99 12.83 19.62
CA MET A 299 -4.27 11.74 18.99
C MET A 299 -3.27 11.09 19.96
N LYS A 300 -2.59 11.89 20.80
CA LYS A 300 -1.67 11.39 21.82
C LYS A 300 -2.41 10.50 22.80
N GLN A 301 -3.47 10.99 23.42
CA GLN A 301 -4.27 10.21 24.37
C GLN A 301 -4.81 8.91 23.75
N ALA A 302 -5.33 8.98 22.51
CA ALA A 302 -5.85 7.82 21.81
C ALA A 302 -4.76 6.78 21.49
N LEU A 303 -3.57 7.23 21.09
CA LEU A 303 -2.45 6.35 20.79
C LEU A 303 -1.84 5.74 22.07
N GLU A 304 -1.79 6.48 23.18
CA GLU A 304 -1.38 5.95 24.48
C GLU A 304 -2.32 4.83 24.92
N ALA A 305 -3.65 5.07 24.93
CA ALA A 305 -4.63 4.03 25.25
C ALA A 305 -4.53 2.81 24.31
N PHE A 306 -4.30 3.03 23.02
CA PHE A 306 -4.10 1.95 22.05
C PHE A 306 -2.78 1.19 22.32
N SER A 307 -1.70 1.89 22.60
CA SER A 307 -0.40 1.29 22.92
C SER A 307 -0.45 0.45 24.20
N ASP A 308 -1.15 0.94 25.22
CA ASP A 308 -1.36 0.21 26.49
C ASP A 308 -2.22 -1.05 26.28
N ASN A 309 -3.24 -0.96 25.43
CA ASN A 309 -4.03 -2.13 25.04
C ASN A 309 -3.17 -3.17 24.29
N ILE A 310 -2.35 -2.75 23.33
CA ILE A 310 -1.41 -3.65 22.65
C ILE A 310 -0.40 -4.22 23.66
N LYS A 311 0.14 -3.40 24.55
CA LYS A 311 1.07 -3.84 25.59
C LYS A 311 0.42 -4.90 26.50
N GLY A 312 -0.80 -4.69 26.94
CA GLY A 312 -1.54 -5.68 27.73
C GLY A 312 -1.75 -7.01 26.99
N ILE A 313 -1.95 -6.97 25.66
CA ILE A 313 -2.06 -8.18 24.84
C ILE A 313 -0.72 -8.91 24.76
N ILE A 314 0.37 -8.21 24.46
CA ILE A 314 1.68 -8.85 24.24
C ILE A 314 2.35 -9.32 25.53
N ASP A 315 2.03 -8.70 26.66
CA ASP A 315 2.57 -9.07 27.97
C ASP A 315 1.72 -10.17 28.66
N ALA A 316 0.57 -10.54 28.10
CA ALA A 316 -0.33 -11.52 28.71
C ALA A 316 0.27 -12.94 28.63
N PRO A 317 0.51 -13.62 29.77
CA PRO A 317 1.05 -14.97 29.76
C PRO A 317 0.08 -16.01 29.21
N ASP A 318 -1.23 -15.76 29.32
CA ASP A 318 -2.30 -16.74 29.10
C ASP A 318 -2.63 -16.97 27.60
N TYR A 319 -2.10 -16.16 26.71
CA TYR A 319 -2.26 -16.44 25.26
C TYR A 319 -1.48 -17.68 24.78
N PHE A 320 -0.64 -18.27 25.64
CA PHE A 320 -0.02 -19.57 25.41
C PHE A 320 -1.02 -20.73 25.46
N ASP A 321 -2.11 -20.64 26.24
CA ASP A 321 -3.16 -21.65 26.30
C ASP A 321 -4.05 -21.71 25.07
N LEU A 322 -3.87 -20.82 24.14
CA LEU A 322 -4.48 -20.90 22.79
C LEU A 322 -3.98 -22.12 22.00
N ARG A 323 -2.93 -22.81 22.42
CA ARG A 323 -2.59 -24.16 21.95
C ARG A 323 -3.83 -25.08 21.92
N HIS A 324 -4.67 -25.04 22.94
CA HIS A 324 -5.85 -25.92 23.05
C HIS A 324 -7.08 -25.47 22.26
N LYS A 325 -7.14 -24.22 21.81
CA LYS A 325 -8.29 -23.72 21.04
C LYS A 325 -8.17 -23.97 19.52
N TYR A 326 -6.98 -24.32 19.07
CA TYR A 326 -6.67 -24.68 17.68
C TYR A 326 -6.05 -26.06 17.60
N GLU A 327 -6.50 -27.01 18.44
CA GLU A 327 -6.14 -28.43 18.37
C GLU A 327 -6.56 -29.00 17.00
N GLY A 328 -5.61 -29.05 16.10
CA GLY A 328 -5.80 -29.71 14.79
C GLY A 328 -4.60 -29.66 13.87
N GLU A 329 -3.82 -28.58 13.84
CA GLU A 329 -2.80 -28.39 12.78
C GLU A 329 -1.52 -27.69 13.22
N PHE A 330 -1.12 -27.74 14.50
CA PHE A 330 0.18 -27.16 14.90
C PHE A 330 1.30 -28.20 14.77
N LEU A 331 2.15 -28.01 13.76
CA LEU A 331 3.52 -28.51 13.76
C LEU A 331 4.21 -28.06 15.07
N GLU A 332 4.93 -28.98 15.71
CA GLU A 332 5.71 -28.74 16.92
C GLU A 332 6.45 -27.41 16.86
N LEU A 333 5.96 -26.41 17.58
CA LEU A 333 6.71 -25.21 17.84
C LEU A 333 7.83 -25.57 18.79
N PRO A 334 9.09 -25.21 18.52
CA PRO A 334 10.15 -25.34 19.52
C PRO A 334 9.71 -24.61 20.79
N GLU A 335 10.07 -25.13 21.94
CA GLU A 335 9.71 -24.63 23.27
C GLU A 335 10.00 -23.12 23.41
N ILE A 336 9.01 -22.29 23.07
CA ILE A 336 9.08 -20.84 23.23
C ILE A 336 9.05 -20.44 24.72
N SER A 337 8.50 -21.30 25.56
CA SER A 337 8.32 -21.06 27.00
C SER A 337 9.61 -20.85 27.77
N LEU A 338 10.74 -21.39 27.33
CA LEU A 338 12.01 -21.30 28.05
C LEU A 338 12.87 -20.07 27.74
N LEU A 339 12.67 -19.41 26.62
CA LEU A 339 13.50 -18.27 26.21
C LEU A 339 13.08 -16.91 26.80
N TYR A 340 11.90 -16.82 27.39
CA TYR A 340 11.37 -15.55 27.95
C TYR A 340 11.25 -15.53 29.47
N MET A 341 11.51 -16.64 30.16
CA MET A 341 11.52 -16.67 31.62
C MET A 341 12.89 -16.34 32.28
N GLU A 342 13.95 -16.18 31.48
CA GLU A 342 15.30 -15.87 31.95
C GLU A 342 15.87 -14.50 31.52
N ARG A 343 15.02 -13.52 31.21
CA ARG A 343 15.47 -12.15 30.97
C ARG A 343 14.65 -11.10 31.70
#